data_4727f393fba57074b83e421ecc1d5f8b
#
_entry.id   4727f393fba57074b83e421ecc1d5f8b
#
_cell.length_a   1.000
_cell.length_b   1.000
_cell.length_c   1.000
_cell.angle_alpha   90.00
_cell.angle_beta   90.00
_cell.angle_gamma   90.00
#
_symmetry.space_group_name_H-M   'P 1'
#
loop_
_entity.id
_entity.type
_entity.pdbx_description
1 polymer ?
#
loop_
_entity_poly.entity_id
_entity_poly.type
_entity_poly.pdbx_seq_one_letter_code
_entity_poly.pdbx_strand_id
1 'polypeptide(L)'
;MLAGTASMLVGCASGSESGAGSVAAGKDDALKVDSDGKSGGTDSDVSEFYEHVISVSALAKTYAIGEKIVGVAIEYDVDVDASSVDPGHGGIGQQAQEKGLGSFSVLGRSIVTAYVNDKAELSDEGGKSKGTYVIVELDPADAGAQTLMFQMTRGCVGSNGPVSLDSGCVKIAQIKDLKDSAGKKLTGDETSSRYLVASTVLNSEADKFVAGTYDDPKTGFHASFALAQPDDYDKAKKYPITLFLPDAGVTTCDVRVNLRQGLGALAWADGSQFVLTIAGTRCDIETCLHVIEDLIDQGYSIDPDRIYGTGESAGCMALIEYASKHPDDNSFAALMLVAGQGNMTPIAKTPMVIFVSEDDSNSYGGMTDPEKGVASIGIPYVEKQLNCAYNYDGEGHTSGLWVDYDATGEKNPSGNQEGAKAAGSQKTLDELMVELSDVCSSACKQAVTDGAHVVFLHIEKGTLDSTDKTVQGGNTHNFTWQYAYAIPELIEWVRDQSL
;
A
#
# COMPACT_ATOMS: atom_id res chain seq x y z
N MET A 1 -7.88 18.23 -42.67
CA MET A 1 -9.00 18.03 -41.72
C MET A 1 -8.37 17.68 -40.41
N LEU A 2 -8.42 18.65 -39.49
CA LEU A 2 -7.85 18.54 -38.16
C LEU A 2 -8.76 17.69 -37.29
N ALA A 3 -8.24 16.63 -36.67
CA ALA A 3 -8.89 15.91 -35.59
C ALA A 3 -8.19 16.35 -34.28
N GLY A 4 -8.95 17.06 -33.46
CA GLY A 4 -8.44 17.61 -32.20
C GLY A 4 -8.39 16.58 -31.10
N THR A 5 -7.28 16.57 -30.41
CA THR A 5 -7.10 15.90 -29.13
C THR A 5 -7.87 16.66 -28.05
N ALA A 6 -8.85 16.01 -27.46
CA ALA A 6 -9.61 16.58 -26.35
C ALA A 6 -8.85 16.42 -25.05
N SER A 7 -8.23 17.50 -24.60
CA SER A 7 -7.78 17.65 -23.22
C SER A 7 -8.98 17.88 -22.32
N MET A 8 -9.29 16.95 -21.44
CA MET A 8 -10.31 17.17 -20.41
C MET A 8 -9.72 17.96 -19.23
N LEU A 9 -9.94 19.28 -19.26
CA LEU A 9 -9.80 20.17 -18.11
C LEU A 9 -11.13 20.14 -17.33
N VAL A 10 -11.09 19.66 -16.10
CA VAL A 10 -12.17 19.87 -15.13
C VAL A 10 -11.72 20.98 -14.20
N GLY A 11 -12.38 22.13 -14.32
CA GLY A 11 -12.13 23.27 -13.46
C GLY A 11 -12.83 23.12 -12.11
N CYS A 12 -12.13 23.52 -11.05
CA CYS A 12 -12.74 23.87 -9.78
C CYS A 12 -12.38 25.31 -9.42
N ALA A 13 -13.38 26.02 -8.93
CA ALA A 13 -13.36 27.44 -8.65
C ALA A 13 -12.50 27.80 -7.44
N SER A 14 -11.86 28.96 -7.52
CA SER A 14 -11.02 29.58 -6.52
C SER A 14 -11.83 30.21 -5.37
N GLY A 15 -11.39 30.00 -4.13
CA GLY A 15 -11.69 30.81 -2.99
C GLY A 15 -10.39 31.13 -2.25
N SER A 16 -10.04 32.40 -2.24
CA SER A 16 -8.84 32.94 -1.59
C SER A 16 -9.10 33.26 -0.13
N GLU A 17 -8.22 32.87 0.78
CA GLU A 17 -7.85 33.67 1.95
C GLU A 17 -6.44 33.34 2.41
N SER A 18 -5.68 34.41 2.68
CA SER A 18 -4.25 34.42 2.99
C SER A 18 -3.99 34.30 4.48
N GLY A 19 -2.98 33.50 4.84
CA GLY A 19 -2.40 33.51 6.17
C GLY A 19 -1.09 32.69 6.20
N ALA A 20 0.02 33.39 6.31
CA ALA A 20 1.34 32.77 6.46
C ALA A 20 1.49 32.14 7.84
N GLY A 21 1.83 30.86 7.89
CA GLY A 21 2.12 30.15 9.14
C GLY A 21 3.24 29.14 8.95
N SER A 22 4.30 29.30 9.73
CA SER A 22 5.49 28.43 9.78
C SER A 22 5.16 26.99 10.16
N VAL A 23 5.91 26.05 9.59
CA VAL A 23 5.87 24.64 9.96
C VAL A 23 6.35 24.47 11.41
N ALA A 24 5.46 24.11 12.31
CA ALA A 24 5.82 23.66 13.64
C ALA A 24 5.62 22.14 13.70
N ALA A 25 6.72 21.42 13.86
CA ALA A 25 6.66 20.01 14.27
C ALA A 25 6.13 19.95 15.70
N GLY A 26 4.81 19.86 15.85
CA GLY A 26 4.14 19.70 17.12
C GLY A 26 4.31 18.28 17.64
N LYS A 27 5.02 18.13 18.74
CA LYS A 27 4.85 16.97 19.61
C LYS A 27 3.45 17.05 20.21
N ASP A 28 2.74 15.91 20.15
CA ASP A 28 1.53 15.65 20.92
C ASP A 28 0.30 16.56 20.60
N ASP A 29 -0.21 16.47 19.37
CA ASP A 29 -1.65 16.66 19.15
C ASP A 29 -2.19 15.46 18.37
N ALA A 30 -2.63 14.46 19.14
CA ALA A 30 -3.55 13.47 18.62
C ALA A 30 -4.73 14.24 18.01
N LEU A 31 -4.88 14.16 16.69
CA LEU A 31 -6.01 14.71 15.98
C LEU A 31 -7.29 14.27 16.69
N LYS A 32 -7.91 15.19 17.40
CA LYS A 32 -9.28 15.01 17.88
C LYS A 32 -10.14 15.00 16.63
N VAL A 33 -10.51 13.80 16.23
CA VAL A 33 -11.64 13.62 15.32
C VAL A 33 -12.86 14.13 16.07
N ASP A 34 -13.45 15.21 15.60
CA ASP A 34 -14.73 15.69 16.12
C ASP A 34 -15.75 14.58 16.02
N SER A 35 -16.13 14.03 17.17
CA SER A 35 -17.08 12.95 17.35
C SER A 35 -18.50 13.49 17.31
N ASP A 36 -19.02 13.78 16.12
CA ASP A 36 -20.47 13.92 15.89
C ASP A 36 -21.08 12.73 15.11
N GLY A 37 -20.43 11.59 15.14
CA GLY A 37 -21.04 10.29 14.84
C GLY A 37 -21.34 9.59 16.15
N LYS A 38 -22.63 9.33 16.44
CA LYS A 38 -23.09 8.58 17.62
C LYS A 38 -22.17 7.41 17.88
N SER A 39 -21.40 7.48 18.97
CA SER A 39 -20.71 6.35 19.55
C SER A 39 -21.73 5.23 19.76
N GLY A 40 -21.54 4.13 19.05
CA GLY A 40 -22.10 2.86 19.52
C GLY A 40 -21.47 2.65 20.89
N GLY A 41 -22.25 2.84 21.94
CA GLY A 41 -21.78 2.60 23.29
C GLY A 41 -21.19 1.21 23.35
N THR A 42 -19.99 1.07 23.90
CA THR A 42 -19.57 -0.20 24.48
C THR A 42 -20.66 -0.53 25.46
N ASP A 43 -21.41 -1.60 25.15
CA ASP A 43 -22.49 -2.04 26.02
C ASP A 43 -21.84 -2.24 27.38
N SER A 44 -22.31 -1.51 28.42
CA SER A 44 -21.71 -1.59 29.76
C SER A 44 -21.67 -3.03 30.26
N ASP A 45 -22.62 -3.84 29.81
CA ASP A 45 -22.70 -5.27 30.07
C ASP A 45 -21.52 -6.07 29.47
N VAL A 46 -20.98 -5.66 28.32
CA VAL A 46 -19.83 -6.34 27.67
C VAL A 46 -18.54 -6.04 28.41
N SER A 47 -18.30 -4.79 28.79
CA SER A 47 -17.10 -4.39 29.54
C SER A 47 -17.09 -4.94 30.97
N GLU A 48 -18.24 -5.01 31.62
CA GLU A 48 -18.38 -5.63 32.95
C GLU A 48 -18.15 -7.14 32.89
N PHE A 49 -18.55 -7.79 31.80
CA PHE A 49 -18.37 -9.24 31.62
C PHE A 49 -16.90 -9.61 31.38
N TYR A 50 -16.19 -8.87 30.55
CA TYR A 50 -14.78 -9.07 30.26
C TYR A 50 -13.91 -8.15 31.16
N GLU A 51 -14.03 -8.30 32.49
CA GLU A 51 -13.42 -7.41 33.52
C GLU A 51 -11.90 -7.21 33.39
N HIS A 52 -11.20 -8.16 32.74
CA HIS A 52 -9.75 -8.13 32.55
C HIS A 52 -9.31 -7.62 31.17
N VAL A 53 -10.23 -7.29 30.28
CA VAL A 53 -9.88 -6.73 28.96
C VAL A 53 -9.79 -5.22 29.04
N ILE A 54 -8.62 -4.67 28.69
CA ILE A 54 -8.34 -3.22 28.67
C ILE A 54 -8.75 -2.61 27.34
N SER A 55 -8.30 -3.25 26.22
CA SER A 55 -8.51 -2.73 24.88
C SER A 55 -8.57 -3.82 23.83
N VAL A 56 -9.16 -3.47 22.69
CA VAL A 56 -9.16 -4.32 21.49
C VAL A 56 -8.76 -3.47 20.30
N SER A 57 -7.76 -3.92 19.55
CA SER A 57 -7.26 -3.28 18.35
C SER A 57 -7.34 -4.23 17.16
N ALA A 58 -7.76 -3.75 16.01
CA ALA A 58 -7.62 -4.47 14.76
C ALA A 58 -6.18 -4.35 14.28
N LEU A 59 -5.58 -5.44 13.83
CA LEU A 59 -4.27 -5.46 13.22
C LEU A 59 -4.43 -5.49 11.70
N ALA A 60 -3.82 -4.52 11.03
CA ALA A 60 -3.87 -4.38 9.59
C ALA A 60 -2.49 -4.57 8.97
N LYS A 61 -2.49 -5.01 7.72
CA LYS A 61 -1.32 -5.06 6.85
C LYS A 61 -1.70 -4.52 5.48
N THR A 62 -0.82 -3.71 4.89
CA THR A 62 -1.01 -3.24 3.53
C THR A 62 -0.45 -4.25 2.54
N TYR A 63 -1.31 -4.73 1.68
CA TYR A 63 -0.96 -5.59 0.54
C TYR A 63 -0.84 -4.75 -0.72
N ALA A 64 -0.36 -5.36 -1.76
CA ALA A 64 -0.18 -4.73 -3.06
C ALA A 64 -1.43 -4.00 -3.60
N ILE A 65 -2.60 -4.41 -3.19
CA ILE A 65 -3.91 -3.91 -3.66
C ILE A 65 -4.78 -3.37 -2.52
N GLY A 66 -4.18 -2.97 -1.43
CA GLY A 66 -4.85 -2.30 -0.33
C GLY A 66 -4.65 -2.92 1.03
N GLU A 67 -5.05 -2.17 2.05
CA GLU A 67 -4.96 -2.59 3.44
C GLU A 67 -6.06 -3.60 3.78
N LYS A 68 -5.67 -4.62 4.53
CA LYS A 68 -6.57 -5.65 5.04
C LYS A 68 -6.39 -5.81 6.55
N ILE A 69 -7.48 -6.05 7.26
CA ILE A 69 -7.43 -6.52 8.64
C ILE A 69 -7.02 -7.98 8.63
N VAL A 70 -5.90 -8.27 9.27
CA VAL A 70 -5.27 -9.59 9.32
C VAL A 70 -5.19 -10.16 10.73
N GLY A 71 -5.68 -9.42 11.72
CA GLY A 71 -5.70 -9.88 13.09
C GLY A 71 -6.47 -8.98 14.03
N VAL A 72 -6.59 -9.43 15.25
CA VAL A 72 -7.12 -8.68 16.40
C VAL A 72 -6.18 -8.89 17.57
N ALA A 73 -5.78 -7.79 18.21
CA ALA A 73 -5.07 -7.80 19.48
C ALA A 73 -6.05 -7.47 20.61
N ILE A 74 -6.18 -8.37 21.58
CA ILE A 74 -6.94 -8.17 22.82
C ILE A 74 -5.93 -7.94 23.93
N GLU A 75 -5.98 -6.78 24.57
CA GLU A 75 -5.13 -6.43 25.70
C GLU A 75 -5.80 -6.77 27.02
N TYR A 76 -5.09 -7.48 27.87
CA TYR A 76 -5.52 -7.84 29.22
C TYR A 76 -4.70 -7.07 30.28
N ASP A 77 -5.29 -6.80 31.45
CA ASP A 77 -4.61 -6.19 32.60
C ASP A 77 -3.70 -7.19 33.36
N VAL A 78 -3.63 -8.42 32.89
CA VAL A 78 -2.83 -9.52 33.47
C VAL A 78 -2.11 -10.30 32.36
N ASP A 79 -1.02 -10.98 32.72
CA ASP A 79 -0.36 -11.92 31.82
C ASP A 79 -1.27 -13.15 31.58
N VAL A 80 -1.61 -13.42 30.33
CA VAL A 80 -2.36 -14.62 29.93
C VAL A 80 -1.40 -15.79 29.77
N ASP A 81 -1.79 -16.98 30.23
CA ASP A 81 -1.07 -18.25 30.01
C ASP A 81 -1.38 -18.78 28.62
N ALA A 82 -0.38 -18.86 27.75
CA ALA A 82 -0.51 -19.33 26.39
C ALA A 82 -1.09 -20.75 26.30
N SER A 83 -0.82 -21.60 27.28
CA SER A 83 -1.35 -22.99 27.31
C SER A 83 -2.88 -23.04 27.45
N SER A 84 -3.51 -21.94 27.85
CA SER A 84 -4.97 -21.82 27.98
C SER A 84 -5.64 -21.33 26.69
N VAL A 85 -4.87 -20.79 25.74
CA VAL A 85 -5.37 -20.32 24.45
C VAL A 85 -5.47 -21.49 23.48
N ASP A 86 -6.69 -21.83 23.09
CA ASP A 86 -6.93 -22.79 22.01
C ASP A 86 -6.97 -22.03 20.68
N PRO A 87 -5.98 -22.23 19.78
CA PRO A 87 -5.91 -21.50 18.52
C PRO A 87 -7.06 -21.83 17.57
N GLY A 88 -7.81 -22.89 17.85
CA GLY A 88 -8.79 -23.43 16.91
C GLY A 88 -8.11 -24.24 15.80
N HIS A 89 -8.92 -24.98 15.07
CA HIS A 89 -8.43 -25.70 13.90
C HIS A 89 -8.90 -24.95 12.66
N GLY A 90 -7.96 -24.34 11.95
CA GLY A 90 -8.20 -23.59 10.73
C GLY A 90 -9.17 -24.31 9.80
N GLY A 91 -10.30 -23.69 9.57
CA GLY A 91 -11.31 -24.13 8.64
C GLY A 91 -11.91 -22.91 7.99
N ILE A 92 -11.89 -22.89 6.66
CA ILE A 92 -12.47 -21.82 5.86
C ILE A 92 -14.01 -21.96 5.90
N GLY A 93 -14.74 -20.90 6.24
CA GLY A 93 -16.18 -20.80 6.11
C GLY A 93 -16.99 -21.70 7.07
N GLN A 94 -18.15 -22.18 6.62
CA GLN A 94 -19.08 -23.00 7.43
C GLN A 94 -18.45 -24.25 8.08
N GLN A 95 -17.37 -24.78 7.54
CA GLN A 95 -16.67 -25.94 8.11
C GLN A 95 -15.90 -25.62 9.40
N ALA A 96 -15.51 -24.35 9.62
CA ALA A 96 -14.88 -23.94 10.88
C ALA A 96 -15.89 -23.95 12.04
N GLN A 97 -17.15 -23.65 11.77
CA GLN A 97 -18.23 -23.72 12.77
C GLN A 97 -18.54 -25.16 13.20
N GLU A 98 -18.29 -26.16 12.35
CA GLU A 98 -18.58 -27.56 12.63
C GLU A 98 -17.44 -28.28 13.36
N LYS A 99 -16.19 -27.79 13.32
CA LYS A 99 -14.99 -28.47 13.86
C LYS A 99 -14.53 -28.01 15.25
N GLY A 100 -15.30 -27.18 15.90
CA GLY A 100 -14.95 -26.65 17.22
C GLY A 100 -14.18 -25.36 17.12
N LEU A 101 -14.86 -24.30 17.46
CA LEU A 101 -14.26 -22.97 17.62
C LEU A 101 -13.13 -23.05 18.67
N GLY A 102 -12.00 -22.41 18.41
CA GLY A 102 -10.94 -22.20 19.38
C GLY A 102 -11.42 -21.38 20.59
N SER A 103 -10.54 -20.60 21.17
CA SER A 103 -10.91 -19.73 22.30
C SER A 103 -11.70 -18.49 21.90
N PHE A 104 -11.77 -18.18 20.59
CA PHE A 104 -12.36 -16.94 20.07
C PHE A 104 -13.32 -17.17 18.92
N SER A 105 -14.20 -16.19 18.71
CA SER A 105 -15.08 -16.08 17.55
C SER A 105 -15.04 -14.64 17.03
N VAL A 106 -14.84 -14.46 15.73
CA VAL A 106 -14.82 -13.15 15.05
C VAL A 106 -15.98 -13.11 14.06
N LEU A 107 -16.80 -12.08 14.19
CA LEU A 107 -18.01 -11.96 13.40
C LEU A 107 -17.69 -11.80 11.90
N GLY A 108 -18.13 -12.76 11.09
CA GLY A 108 -17.95 -12.73 9.63
C GLY A 108 -16.51 -12.91 9.14
N ARG A 109 -15.59 -13.41 10.00
CA ARG A 109 -14.19 -13.61 9.65
C ARG A 109 -13.72 -15.02 10.03
N SER A 110 -12.77 -15.53 9.27
CA SER A 110 -12.09 -16.81 9.50
C SER A 110 -10.85 -16.60 10.37
N ILE A 111 -10.72 -17.40 11.43
CA ILE A 111 -9.55 -17.39 12.30
C ILE A 111 -8.52 -18.35 11.73
N VAL A 112 -7.29 -17.89 11.53
CA VAL A 112 -6.14 -18.68 11.11
C VAL A 112 -5.48 -19.34 12.32
N THR A 113 -5.20 -18.55 13.36
CA THR A 113 -4.59 -19.00 14.61
C THR A 113 -4.84 -18.00 15.73
N ALA A 114 -4.52 -18.38 16.97
CA ALA A 114 -4.49 -17.47 18.11
C ALA A 114 -3.33 -17.84 19.04
N TYR A 115 -2.67 -16.83 19.60
CA TYR A 115 -1.54 -16.98 20.49
C TYR A 115 -1.36 -15.78 21.42
N VAL A 116 -0.55 -15.93 22.46
CA VAL A 116 -0.21 -14.84 23.39
C VAL A 116 1.01 -14.09 22.91
N ASN A 117 1.04 -12.77 23.12
CA ASN A 117 2.16 -11.90 22.82
C ASN A 117 2.36 -10.83 23.91
N ASP A 118 3.50 -10.15 23.89
CA ASP A 118 3.80 -9.00 24.76
C ASP A 118 3.52 -7.64 24.11
N LYS A 119 3.11 -7.65 22.84
CA LYS A 119 2.75 -6.48 22.03
C LYS A 119 1.55 -6.74 21.15
N ALA A 120 0.88 -5.65 20.75
CA ALA A 120 -0.24 -5.67 19.80
C ALA A 120 0.29 -5.77 18.34
N GLU A 121 0.99 -6.85 18.02
CA GLU A 121 1.59 -7.08 16.69
C GLU A 121 1.53 -8.57 16.32
N LEU A 122 1.52 -8.85 15.02
CA LEU A 122 1.65 -10.21 14.50
C LEU A 122 3.04 -10.77 14.81
N SER A 123 3.15 -12.08 14.91
CA SER A 123 4.42 -12.76 15.17
C SER A 123 4.60 -13.96 14.25
N ASP A 124 5.65 -13.92 13.44
CA ASP A 124 6.04 -15.05 12.58
C ASP A 124 6.51 -16.27 13.39
N GLU A 125 6.87 -16.07 14.67
CA GLU A 125 7.35 -17.14 15.56
C GLU A 125 6.22 -17.83 16.35
N GLY A 126 4.94 -17.42 16.16
CA GLY A 126 3.80 -18.08 16.82
C GLY A 126 3.56 -17.68 18.28
N GLY A 127 4.14 -16.56 18.71
CA GLY A 127 3.85 -15.96 20.02
C GLY A 127 4.76 -16.39 21.17
N LYS A 128 4.33 -16.05 22.40
CA LYS A 128 5.09 -16.22 23.65
C LYS A 128 4.34 -17.11 24.64
N SER A 129 5.03 -17.65 25.63
CA SER A 129 4.44 -18.51 26.66
C SER A 129 3.47 -17.77 27.58
N LYS A 130 3.65 -16.45 27.73
CA LYS A 130 2.77 -15.52 28.46
C LYS A 130 2.96 -14.09 27.97
N GLY A 131 1.99 -13.25 28.17
CA GLY A 131 1.98 -11.84 27.83
C GLY A 131 0.62 -11.22 28.07
N THR A 132 0.54 -9.91 27.95
CA THR A 132 -0.70 -9.16 28.18
C THR A 132 -1.59 -9.07 26.95
N TYR A 133 -1.12 -9.52 25.79
CA TYR A 133 -1.91 -9.54 24.56
C TYR A 133 -2.25 -10.96 24.14
N VAL A 134 -3.46 -11.15 23.65
CA VAL A 134 -3.82 -12.30 22.83
C VAL A 134 -4.05 -11.81 21.42
N ILE A 135 -3.27 -12.37 20.48
CA ILE A 135 -3.39 -12.10 19.06
C ILE A 135 -4.25 -13.18 18.42
N VAL A 136 -5.25 -12.79 17.65
CA VAL A 136 -6.09 -13.67 16.85
C VAL A 136 -5.89 -13.31 15.39
N GLU A 137 -5.17 -14.14 14.65
CA GLU A 137 -4.92 -13.92 13.23
C GLU A 137 -6.13 -14.30 12.38
N LEU A 138 -6.43 -13.47 11.39
CA LEU A 138 -7.57 -13.58 10.51
C LEU A 138 -7.13 -13.80 9.06
N ASP A 139 -7.92 -14.55 8.32
CA ASP A 139 -7.64 -14.82 6.91
C ASP A 139 -7.77 -13.51 6.07
N PRO A 140 -6.68 -13.07 5.42
CA PRO A 140 -6.72 -11.89 4.55
C PRO A 140 -7.55 -12.09 3.27
N ALA A 141 -7.93 -13.32 2.92
CA ALA A 141 -8.77 -13.64 1.77
C ALA A 141 -10.27 -13.48 2.06
N ASP A 142 -10.67 -13.28 3.32
CA ASP A 142 -12.07 -13.03 3.66
C ASP A 142 -12.59 -11.74 3.00
N ALA A 143 -13.81 -11.78 2.48
CA ALA A 143 -14.47 -10.63 1.87
C ALA A 143 -14.57 -9.38 2.78
N GLY A 144 -14.61 -9.59 4.11
CA GLY A 144 -14.63 -8.54 5.13
C GLY A 144 -13.24 -8.08 5.60
N ALA A 145 -12.14 -8.50 4.94
CA ALA A 145 -10.79 -8.16 5.35
C ALA A 145 -10.40 -6.73 4.97
N GLN A 146 -10.87 -6.24 3.85
CA GLN A 146 -10.41 -4.99 3.26
C GLN A 146 -10.97 -3.77 4.00
N THR A 147 -10.09 -2.84 4.37
CA THR A 147 -10.45 -1.58 5.05
C THR A 147 -10.69 -0.44 4.08
N LEU A 148 -9.99 -0.47 2.95
CA LEU A 148 -10.12 0.50 1.88
C LEU A 148 -10.55 -0.22 0.62
N MET A 149 -11.69 0.18 0.07
CA MET A 149 -12.10 -0.29 -1.25
C MET A 149 -11.42 0.59 -2.30
N PHE A 150 -10.62 -0.04 -3.16
CA PHE A 150 -10.12 0.62 -4.34
C PHE A 150 -11.29 0.88 -5.29
N GLN A 151 -11.83 2.07 -5.26
CA GLN A 151 -12.92 2.48 -6.14
C GLN A 151 -12.36 3.33 -7.29
N MET A 152 -12.16 2.71 -8.43
CA MET A 152 -11.94 3.41 -9.70
C MET A 152 -13.23 3.99 -10.27
N THR A 153 -14.05 4.63 -9.44
CA THR A 153 -15.11 5.47 -9.95
C THR A 153 -14.55 6.83 -10.33
N ARG A 154 -14.98 7.37 -11.45
CA ARG A 154 -14.81 8.79 -11.76
C ARG A 154 -15.38 9.60 -10.62
N GLY A 155 -14.54 10.13 -9.80
CA GLY A 155 -14.95 10.79 -8.60
C GLY A 155 -14.13 10.35 -7.41
N CYS A 156 -13.07 9.58 -7.67
CA CYS A 156 -11.97 9.24 -6.78
C CYS A 156 -12.35 9.04 -5.31
N VAL A 157 -11.70 8.15 -4.66
CA VAL A 157 -11.71 8.04 -3.20
C VAL A 157 -11.63 9.43 -2.53
N GLY A 158 -10.86 10.38 -3.09
CA GLY A 158 -10.72 11.73 -2.59
C GLY A 158 -11.89 12.70 -2.86
N SER A 159 -12.70 12.49 -3.87
CA SER A 159 -13.83 13.38 -4.15
C SER A 159 -15.06 13.09 -3.30
N ASN A 160 -15.11 11.90 -2.69
CA ASN A 160 -16.23 11.48 -1.84
C ASN A 160 -15.95 11.66 -0.33
N GLY A 161 -14.87 12.35 0.02
CA GLY A 161 -14.46 12.57 1.39
C GLY A 161 -13.43 11.52 1.86
N PRO A 162 -12.90 11.70 3.08
CA PRO A 162 -11.91 10.78 3.63
C PRO A 162 -12.52 9.38 3.69
N VAL A 163 -11.80 8.40 3.17
CA VAL A 163 -12.15 7.01 3.42
C VAL A 163 -12.04 6.80 4.92
N SER A 164 -13.15 6.48 5.54
CA SER A 164 -13.18 6.23 6.98
C SER A 164 -12.27 5.03 7.27
N LEU A 165 -11.21 5.28 8.01
CA LEU A 165 -10.41 4.23 8.64
C LEU A 165 -11.22 3.71 9.83
N ASP A 166 -12.34 3.03 9.54
CA ASP A 166 -13.29 2.63 10.56
C ASP A 166 -12.75 1.48 11.39
N SER A 167 -12.41 1.77 12.64
CA SER A 167 -11.99 0.79 13.64
C SER A 167 -13.11 -0.18 14.02
N GLY A 168 -14.37 0.20 13.85
CA GLY A 168 -15.55 -0.61 14.22
C GLY A 168 -15.80 -1.83 13.32
N CYS A 169 -14.94 -2.11 12.35
CA CYS A 169 -15.11 -3.19 11.39
C CYS A 169 -14.90 -4.59 11.97
N VAL A 170 -14.29 -4.72 13.16
CA VAL A 170 -14.01 -6.02 13.78
C VAL A 170 -14.71 -6.17 15.11
N LYS A 171 -15.44 -7.28 15.25
CA LYS A 171 -16.13 -7.69 16.48
C LYS A 171 -15.68 -9.09 16.88
N ILE A 172 -15.12 -9.22 18.09
CA ILE A 172 -14.55 -10.46 18.60
C ILE A 172 -15.17 -10.84 19.93
N ALA A 173 -15.44 -12.11 20.16
CA ALA A 173 -15.84 -12.68 21.44
C ALA A 173 -14.81 -13.70 21.92
N GLN A 174 -14.39 -13.62 23.18
CA GLN A 174 -13.72 -14.72 23.86
C GLN A 174 -14.80 -15.72 24.28
N ILE A 175 -14.81 -16.92 23.68
CA ILE A 175 -15.87 -17.91 23.87
C ILE A 175 -15.48 -19.01 24.84
N LYS A 176 -14.22 -19.22 25.14
CA LYS A 176 -13.74 -20.15 26.17
C LYS A 176 -13.03 -19.39 27.28
N ASP A 177 -13.09 -20.01 28.48
CA ASP A 177 -12.31 -19.53 29.59
C ASP A 177 -10.81 -19.63 29.29
N LEU A 178 -10.07 -18.54 29.53
CA LEU A 178 -8.62 -18.53 29.57
C LEU A 178 -8.12 -18.57 31.03
N LYS A 179 -6.82 -18.60 31.18
CA LYS A 179 -6.14 -18.48 32.48
C LYS A 179 -5.09 -17.39 32.43
N ASP A 180 -4.96 -16.66 33.53
CA ASP A 180 -3.78 -15.84 33.72
C ASP A 180 -2.55 -16.69 34.10
N SER A 181 -1.39 -16.08 34.16
CA SER A 181 -0.12 -16.73 34.52
C SER A 181 -0.10 -17.29 35.97
N ALA A 182 -1.04 -16.89 36.83
CA ALA A 182 -1.25 -17.42 38.16
C ALA A 182 -2.29 -18.55 38.21
N GLY A 183 -2.90 -18.91 37.08
CA GLY A 183 -3.93 -19.93 36.95
C GLY A 183 -5.35 -19.46 37.31
N LYS A 184 -5.56 -18.14 37.51
CA LYS A 184 -6.88 -17.56 37.74
C LYS A 184 -7.64 -17.56 36.42
N LYS A 185 -8.93 -17.86 36.48
CA LYS A 185 -9.83 -17.88 35.34
C LYS A 185 -10.11 -16.49 34.78
N LEU A 186 -10.00 -16.33 33.45
CA LEU A 186 -10.49 -15.22 32.64
C LEU A 186 -11.74 -15.71 31.89
N THR A 187 -12.91 -15.22 32.29
CA THR A 187 -14.19 -15.80 31.85
C THR A 187 -14.48 -15.54 30.37
N GLY A 188 -14.86 -16.59 29.65
CA GLY A 188 -15.35 -16.56 28.28
C GLY A 188 -16.88 -16.63 28.17
N ASP A 189 -17.44 -16.11 27.09
CA ASP A 189 -18.87 -16.19 26.76
C ASP A 189 -19.11 -17.31 25.74
N GLU A 190 -19.40 -18.51 26.24
CA GLU A 190 -19.69 -19.69 25.41
C GLU A 190 -20.88 -19.50 24.44
N THR A 191 -21.72 -18.50 24.69
CA THR A 191 -22.87 -18.20 23.84
C THR A 191 -22.55 -17.35 22.64
N SER A 192 -21.33 -16.79 22.57
CA SER A 192 -20.87 -15.82 21.53
C SER A 192 -21.86 -14.68 21.35
N SER A 193 -22.45 -14.18 22.42
CA SER A 193 -23.45 -13.11 22.40
C SER A 193 -22.84 -11.74 22.72
N ARG A 194 -21.68 -11.72 23.39
CA ARG A 194 -20.96 -10.50 23.81
C ARG A 194 -19.73 -10.30 22.97
N TYR A 195 -19.80 -9.34 22.06
CA TYR A 195 -18.69 -8.98 21.20
C TYR A 195 -17.99 -7.71 21.69
N LEU A 196 -16.68 -7.80 21.87
CA LEU A 196 -15.79 -6.66 21.97
C LEU A 196 -15.63 -6.05 20.56
N VAL A 197 -15.54 -4.73 20.50
CA VAL A 197 -15.37 -4.00 19.24
C VAL A 197 -13.98 -3.37 19.21
N ALA A 198 -13.24 -3.58 18.13
CA ALA A 198 -11.94 -2.93 17.97
C ALA A 198 -12.12 -1.40 17.95
N SER A 199 -11.37 -0.70 18.78
CA SER A 199 -11.43 0.77 18.92
C SER A 199 -10.40 1.48 18.05
N THR A 200 -9.39 0.76 17.57
CA THR A 200 -8.29 1.27 16.74
C THR A 200 -7.90 0.27 15.68
N VAL A 201 -7.32 0.77 14.59
CA VAL A 201 -6.63 -0.04 13.58
C VAL A 201 -5.14 0.28 13.66
N LEU A 202 -4.32 -0.73 13.89
CA LEU A 202 -2.88 -0.65 13.94
C LEU A 202 -2.29 -1.27 12.67
N ASN A 203 -1.48 -0.51 11.95
CA ASN A 203 -0.73 -0.96 10.79
C ASN A 203 0.73 -0.56 10.98
N SER A 204 1.54 -1.49 11.49
CA SER A 204 2.92 -1.21 11.92
C SER A 204 3.82 -0.63 10.81
N GLU A 205 3.52 -0.91 9.55
CA GLU A 205 4.26 -0.38 8.41
C GLU A 205 3.82 1.05 8.07
N ALA A 206 2.51 1.28 7.96
CA ALA A 206 1.95 2.59 7.65
C ALA A 206 2.10 3.59 8.82
N ASP A 207 2.04 3.11 10.05
CA ASP A 207 2.11 3.95 11.25
C ASP A 207 3.54 4.47 11.54
N LYS A 208 4.56 4.00 10.82
CA LYS A 208 5.91 4.60 10.80
C LYS A 208 5.92 6.00 10.17
N PHE A 209 4.93 6.32 9.36
CA PHE A 209 4.84 7.58 8.65
C PHE A 209 4.15 8.65 9.48
N VAL A 210 4.86 9.73 9.74
CA VAL A 210 4.33 10.90 10.46
C VAL A 210 3.71 11.86 9.46
N ALA A 211 2.41 12.13 9.63
CA ALA A 211 1.68 13.06 8.77
C ALA A 211 2.00 14.52 9.15
N GLY A 212 2.05 15.39 8.14
CA GLY A 212 2.25 16.81 8.26
C GLY A 212 1.59 17.59 7.12
N THR A 213 1.63 18.91 7.19
CA THR A 213 1.16 19.81 6.14
C THR A 213 2.24 20.83 5.80
N TYR A 214 2.23 21.30 4.57
CA TYR A 214 3.15 22.33 4.08
C TYR A 214 2.42 23.31 3.17
N ASP A 215 2.51 24.59 3.50
CA ASP A 215 2.03 25.68 2.66
C ASP A 215 3.21 26.25 1.90
N ASP A 216 3.30 25.93 0.62
CA ASP A 216 4.44 26.32 -0.21
C ASP A 216 4.38 27.82 -0.53
N PRO A 217 5.33 28.63 -0.01
CA PRO A 217 5.33 30.08 -0.27
C PRO A 217 5.72 30.45 -1.71
N LYS A 218 6.35 29.52 -2.46
CA LYS A 218 6.81 29.75 -3.82
C LYS A 218 5.73 29.44 -4.85
N THR A 219 4.99 28.33 -4.65
CA THR A 219 3.94 27.89 -5.59
C THR A 219 2.54 28.26 -5.13
N GLY A 220 2.35 28.51 -3.84
CA GLY A 220 1.04 28.76 -3.22
C GLY A 220 0.21 27.47 -3.00
N PHE A 221 0.79 26.29 -3.19
CA PHE A 221 0.10 25.02 -2.95
C PHE A 221 0.09 24.67 -1.46
N HIS A 222 -1.03 24.11 -1.03
CA HIS A 222 -1.15 23.43 0.27
C HIS A 222 -1.00 21.95 0.05
N ALA A 223 0.01 21.33 0.69
CA ALA A 223 0.28 19.91 0.61
C ALA A 223 0.11 19.24 1.98
N SER A 224 -0.57 18.09 1.99
CA SER A 224 -0.47 17.12 3.09
C SER A 224 0.57 16.09 2.72
N PHE A 225 1.45 15.76 3.64
CA PHE A 225 2.50 14.78 3.42
C PHE A 225 2.59 13.79 4.58
N ALA A 226 3.23 12.64 4.35
CA ALA A 226 3.64 11.73 5.39
C ALA A 226 5.10 11.31 5.14
N LEU A 227 5.89 11.30 6.22
CA LEU A 227 7.32 11.06 6.21
C LEU A 227 7.67 9.88 7.11
N ALA A 228 8.32 8.86 6.56
CA ALA A 228 9.04 7.85 7.33
C ALA A 228 10.52 8.22 7.44
N GLN A 229 11.11 7.97 8.60
CA GLN A 229 12.52 8.17 8.86
C GLN A 229 13.25 6.83 8.88
N PRO A 230 14.59 6.82 8.64
CA PRO A 230 15.40 5.63 8.89
C PRO A 230 15.23 5.11 10.33
N ASP A 231 15.22 3.79 10.50
CA ASP A 231 14.98 3.17 11.82
C ASP A 231 16.05 3.59 12.85
N ASP A 232 17.33 3.58 12.46
CA ASP A 232 18.46 4.00 13.30
C ASP A 232 18.95 5.40 12.89
N TYR A 233 18.04 6.39 12.85
CA TYR A 233 18.36 7.73 12.38
C TYR A 233 19.44 8.42 13.22
N ASP A 234 20.55 8.74 12.56
CA ASP A 234 21.71 9.44 13.12
C ASP A 234 21.97 10.75 12.34
N LYS A 235 21.82 11.89 13.00
CA LYS A 235 22.05 13.21 12.37
C LYS A 235 23.47 13.40 11.82
N ALA A 236 24.43 12.60 12.23
CA ALA A 236 25.80 12.65 11.72
C ALA A 236 25.97 11.94 10.35
N LYS A 237 24.99 11.16 9.92
CA LYS A 237 24.98 10.44 8.65
C LYS A 237 24.09 11.19 7.66
N LYS A 238 24.33 10.96 6.36
CA LYS A 238 23.48 11.40 5.28
C LYS A 238 22.66 10.22 4.75
N TYR A 239 21.36 10.43 4.57
CA TYR A 239 20.43 9.39 4.13
C TYR A 239 19.73 9.79 2.83
N PRO A 240 19.51 8.85 1.92
CA PRO A 240 18.67 9.11 0.76
C PRO A 240 17.24 9.48 1.17
N ILE A 241 16.50 10.06 0.24
CA ILE A 241 15.07 10.23 0.33
C ILE A 241 14.37 9.77 -0.94
N THR A 242 13.30 9.01 -0.79
CA THR A 242 12.41 8.64 -1.89
C THR A 242 11.10 9.42 -1.78
N LEU A 243 10.74 10.11 -2.85
CA LEU A 243 9.44 10.72 -3.05
C LEU A 243 8.52 9.73 -3.78
N PHE A 244 7.46 9.29 -3.11
CA PHE A 244 6.40 8.50 -3.71
C PHE A 244 5.19 9.36 -4.09
N LEU A 245 4.72 9.21 -5.32
CA LEU A 245 3.55 9.91 -5.84
C LEU A 245 2.45 8.91 -6.24
N PRO A 246 1.25 9.03 -5.66
CA PRO A 246 0.14 8.12 -5.91
C PRO A 246 -0.53 8.36 -7.28
N ASP A 247 -1.45 7.47 -7.61
CA ASP A 247 -2.34 7.63 -8.75
C ASP A 247 -3.33 8.81 -8.58
N ALA A 248 -4.05 9.14 -9.66
CA ALA A 248 -5.02 10.24 -9.66
C ALA A 248 -6.19 10.04 -8.68
N GLY A 249 -6.46 8.80 -8.29
CA GLY A 249 -7.57 8.45 -7.40
C GLY A 249 -7.39 8.93 -5.98
N VAL A 250 -6.16 9.11 -5.52
CA VAL A 250 -5.85 9.46 -4.12
C VAL A 250 -5.10 10.76 -3.94
N THR A 251 -4.80 11.49 -5.01
CA THR A 251 -4.08 12.77 -4.94
C THR A 251 -4.78 13.88 -4.16
N THR A 252 -6.06 13.72 -3.85
CA THR A 252 -6.87 14.70 -3.10
C THR A 252 -7.35 14.15 -1.76
N CYS A 253 -6.90 12.95 -1.39
CA CYS A 253 -7.28 12.29 -0.15
C CYS A 253 -6.43 12.74 1.04
N ASP A 254 -6.85 12.32 2.21
CA ASP A 254 -5.95 12.25 3.36
C ASP A 254 -4.71 11.44 2.99
N VAL A 255 -3.52 11.97 3.26
CA VAL A 255 -2.25 11.33 2.89
C VAL A 255 -2.10 9.90 3.45
N ARG A 256 -2.76 9.60 4.56
CA ARG A 256 -2.78 8.25 5.15
C ARG A 256 -3.41 7.21 4.23
N VAL A 257 -4.24 7.62 3.27
CA VAL A 257 -4.80 6.74 2.24
C VAL A 257 -3.71 6.22 1.30
N ASN A 258 -2.72 7.08 0.95
CA ASN A 258 -1.59 6.67 0.11
C ASN A 258 -0.79 5.50 0.69
N LEU A 259 -0.78 5.38 2.03
CA LEU A 259 -0.07 4.33 2.76
C LEU A 259 -0.87 3.02 2.90
N ARG A 260 -2.14 3.03 2.50
CA ARG A 260 -3.07 1.93 2.74
C ARG A 260 -3.71 1.38 1.47
N GLN A 261 -3.58 2.09 0.35
CA GLN A 261 -4.16 1.62 -0.91
C GLN A 261 -3.31 0.59 -1.65
N GLY A 262 -2.00 0.51 -1.36
CA GLY A 262 -1.06 -0.40 -2.01
C GLY A 262 0.34 -0.27 -1.43
N LEU A 263 1.27 -1.07 -1.93
CA LEU A 263 2.64 -1.10 -1.41
C LEU A 263 3.36 0.23 -1.63
N GLY A 264 3.25 0.84 -2.79
CA GLY A 264 3.73 2.19 -3.12
C GLY A 264 4.86 2.72 -2.22
N ALA A 265 4.55 3.72 -1.38
CA ALA A 265 5.51 4.28 -0.44
C ALA A 265 6.08 3.26 0.56
N LEU A 266 5.28 2.27 0.99
CA LEU A 266 5.71 1.29 2.00
C LEU A 266 6.85 0.40 1.50
N ALA A 267 6.88 0.08 0.21
CA ALA A 267 7.95 -0.73 -0.38
C ALA A 267 9.34 -0.09 -0.27
N TRP A 268 9.39 1.23 -0.10
CA TRP A 268 10.63 1.99 0.06
C TRP A 268 11.02 2.22 1.52
N ALA A 269 10.09 1.97 2.47
CA ALA A 269 10.26 2.27 3.90
C ALA A 269 10.88 1.10 4.67
N ASP A 270 12.01 0.59 4.19
CA ASP A 270 12.76 -0.52 4.77
C ASP A 270 13.65 -0.12 5.97
N GLY A 271 13.52 1.11 6.44
CA GLY A 271 14.31 1.63 7.56
C GLY A 271 15.69 2.16 7.18
N SER A 272 16.11 2.11 5.91
CA SER A 272 17.45 2.57 5.47
C SER A 272 17.48 4.02 4.98
N GLN A 273 16.33 4.64 4.72
CA GLN A 273 16.19 5.93 4.09
C GLN A 273 14.96 6.70 4.59
N PHE A 274 14.85 7.97 4.22
CA PHE A 274 13.60 8.70 4.32
C PHE A 274 12.65 8.31 3.18
N VAL A 275 11.35 8.24 3.47
CA VAL A 275 10.32 8.08 2.45
C VAL A 275 9.26 9.13 2.65
N LEU A 276 9.02 9.94 1.63
CA LEU A 276 8.03 10.99 1.61
C LEU A 276 6.92 10.63 0.64
N THR A 277 5.67 10.67 1.09
CA THR A 277 4.51 10.65 0.20
C THR A 277 3.68 11.90 0.39
N ILE A 278 3.11 12.42 -0.68
CA ILE A 278 2.34 13.67 -0.67
C ILE A 278 0.95 13.42 -1.24
N ALA A 279 -0.06 13.95 -0.54
CA ALA A 279 -1.39 14.13 -1.06
C ALA A 279 -1.63 15.61 -1.31
N GLY A 280 -2.30 15.93 -2.37
CA GLY A 280 -2.58 17.31 -2.73
C GLY A 280 -3.17 17.40 -4.13
N THR A 281 -3.46 18.59 -4.60
CA THR A 281 -3.97 18.75 -5.94
C THR A 281 -2.86 18.55 -6.97
N ARG A 282 -2.88 17.41 -7.66
CA ARG A 282 -2.11 17.12 -8.87
C ARG A 282 -0.61 16.90 -8.74
N CYS A 283 -0.14 16.20 -7.69
CA CYS A 283 1.26 15.76 -7.67
C CYS A 283 2.23 16.86 -8.17
N ASP A 284 2.16 18.05 -7.56
CA ASP A 284 3.06 19.16 -7.92
C ASP A 284 4.47 18.85 -7.41
N ILE A 285 5.36 18.48 -8.34
CA ILE A 285 6.73 18.06 -8.03
C ILE A 285 7.53 19.19 -7.42
N GLU A 286 7.34 20.45 -7.87
CA GLU A 286 8.06 21.60 -7.32
C GLU A 286 7.74 21.75 -5.82
N THR A 287 6.47 21.70 -5.44
CA THR A 287 6.06 21.71 -4.03
C THR A 287 6.63 20.52 -3.26
N CYS A 288 6.66 19.31 -3.87
CA CYS A 288 7.26 18.15 -3.23
C CYS A 288 8.75 18.35 -2.93
N LEU A 289 9.48 18.91 -3.86
CA LEU A 289 10.91 19.23 -3.67
C LEU A 289 11.11 20.35 -2.64
N HIS A 290 10.23 21.35 -2.60
CA HIS A 290 10.27 22.38 -1.55
C HIS A 290 10.01 21.81 -0.15
N VAL A 291 9.17 20.78 -0.02
CA VAL A 291 9.05 20.03 1.26
C VAL A 291 10.38 19.37 1.63
N ILE A 292 11.08 18.76 0.67
CA ILE A 292 12.38 18.14 0.93
C ILE A 292 13.43 19.20 1.31
N GLU A 293 13.48 20.33 0.60
CA GLU A 293 14.36 21.46 0.96
C GLU A 293 14.09 21.97 2.38
N ASP A 294 12.82 22.16 2.75
CA ASP A 294 12.40 22.62 4.06
C ASP A 294 12.80 21.61 5.17
N LEU A 295 12.66 20.31 4.92
CA LEU A 295 13.13 19.28 5.85
C LEU A 295 14.66 19.35 6.05
N ILE A 296 15.43 19.56 4.98
CA ILE A 296 16.89 19.75 5.07
C ILE A 296 17.21 21.01 5.90
N ASP A 297 16.53 22.12 5.67
CA ASP A 297 16.69 23.38 6.39
C ASP A 297 16.31 23.25 7.87
N GLN A 298 15.36 22.40 8.21
CA GLN A 298 15.00 22.02 9.59
C GLN A 298 16.04 21.12 10.26
N GLY A 299 17.05 20.65 9.51
CA GLY A 299 18.17 19.87 10.03
C GLY A 299 17.98 18.35 9.94
N TYR A 300 17.07 17.88 9.10
CA TYR A 300 17.04 16.46 8.72
C TYR A 300 18.26 16.15 7.86
N SER A 301 18.93 15.03 8.15
CA SER A 301 20.18 14.64 7.48
C SER A 301 19.90 13.93 6.14
N ILE A 302 19.15 14.59 5.27
CA ILE A 302 18.86 14.13 3.91
C ILE A 302 20.08 14.42 3.02
N ASP A 303 20.39 13.49 2.13
CA ASP A 303 21.42 13.63 1.10
C ASP A 303 20.81 14.22 -0.17
N PRO A 304 21.15 15.46 -0.55
CA PRO A 304 20.56 16.09 -1.73
C PRO A 304 21.00 15.45 -3.06
N ASP A 305 22.10 14.68 -3.06
CA ASP A 305 22.58 13.97 -4.25
C ASP A 305 21.89 12.60 -4.44
N ARG A 306 21.04 12.19 -3.48
CA ARG A 306 20.31 10.92 -3.48
C ARG A 306 18.82 11.12 -3.20
N ILE A 307 18.18 11.91 -4.04
CA ILE A 307 16.73 12.08 -4.08
C ILE A 307 16.19 11.18 -5.18
N TYR A 308 15.31 10.27 -4.85
CA TYR A 308 14.67 9.36 -5.79
C TYR A 308 13.21 9.70 -5.97
N GLY A 309 12.71 9.51 -7.20
CA GLY A 309 11.30 9.68 -7.51
C GLY A 309 10.66 8.36 -7.92
N THR A 310 9.54 8.03 -7.33
CA THR A 310 8.71 6.93 -7.81
C THR A 310 7.25 7.33 -7.83
N GLY A 311 6.51 6.78 -8.77
CA GLY A 311 5.09 7.10 -8.86
C GLY A 311 4.35 6.14 -9.78
N GLU A 312 3.06 6.04 -9.51
CA GLU A 312 2.13 5.22 -10.26
C GLU A 312 1.13 6.07 -11.00
N SER A 313 0.78 5.68 -12.23
CA SER A 313 -0.25 6.37 -13.03
C SER A 313 0.01 7.88 -13.15
N ALA A 314 -0.83 8.70 -12.56
CA ALA A 314 -0.69 10.17 -12.55
C ALA A 314 0.61 10.63 -11.89
N GLY A 315 1.05 9.98 -10.82
CA GLY A 315 2.32 10.26 -10.16
C GLY A 315 3.52 9.98 -11.07
N CYS A 316 3.49 8.86 -11.81
CA CYS A 316 4.47 8.55 -12.84
C CYS A 316 4.51 9.63 -13.94
N MET A 317 3.32 10.03 -14.46
CA MET A 317 3.24 11.06 -15.49
C MET A 317 3.75 12.41 -15.01
N ALA A 318 3.50 12.78 -13.75
CA ALA A 318 4.02 14.01 -13.15
C ALA A 318 5.55 14.01 -13.06
N LEU A 319 6.17 12.89 -12.66
CA LEU A 319 7.62 12.75 -12.65
C LEU A 319 8.22 12.88 -14.04
N ILE A 320 7.64 12.25 -15.05
CA ILE A 320 8.08 12.36 -16.45
C ILE A 320 7.95 13.81 -16.92
N GLU A 321 6.83 14.48 -16.63
CA GLU A 321 6.61 15.87 -17.03
C GLU A 321 7.63 16.82 -16.39
N TYR A 322 7.88 16.66 -15.07
CA TYR A 322 8.89 17.45 -14.36
C TYR A 322 10.28 17.23 -14.96
N ALA A 323 10.74 15.98 -15.03
CA ALA A 323 12.06 15.66 -15.56
C ALA A 323 12.23 16.10 -17.03
N SER A 324 11.15 16.10 -17.82
CA SER A 324 11.16 16.62 -19.19
C SER A 324 11.35 18.13 -19.27
N LYS A 325 10.92 18.88 -18.26
CA LYS A 325 11.15 20.33 -18.14
C LYS A 325 12.53 20.66 -17.59
N HIS A 326 13.17 19.70 -16.94
CA HIS A 326 14.47 19.82 -16.28
C HIS A 326 15.49 18.78 -16.79
N PRO A 327 15.78 18.76 -18.12
CA PRO A 327 16.61 17.70 -18.71
C PRO A 327 18.07 17.74 -18.28
N ASP A 328 18.57 18.91 -17.84
CA ASP A 328 19.96 19.13 -17.45
C ASP A 328 20.13 19.50 -15.97
N ASP A 329 19.03 19.80 -15.26
CA ASP A 329 18.99 20.21 -13.84
C ASP A 329 17.96 19.41 -13.03
N ASN A 330 17.73 18.17 -13.42
CA ASN A 330 16.80 17.27 -12.72
C ASN A 330 17.28 16.98 -11.29
N SER A 331 16.41 17.18 -10.32
CA SER A 331 16.70 16.96 -8.90
C SER A 331 16.74 15.48 -8.50
N PHE A 332 16.28 14.57 -9.37
CA PHE A 332 16.23 13.14 -9.06
C PHE A 332 17.47 12.42 -9.56
N ALA A 333 18.14 11.68 -8.67
CA ALA A 333 19.24 10.80 -9.01
C ALA A 333 18.78 9.59 -9.86
N ALA A 334 17.57 9.10 -9.60
CA ALA A 334 16.91 8.08 -10.41
C ALA A 334 15.39 8.09 -10.22
N LEU A 335 14.69 7.44 -11.16
CA LEU A 335 13.25 7.33 -11.19
C LEU A 335 12.80 5.85 -11.27
N MET A 336 11.70 5.52 -10.61
CA MET A 336 10.94 4.30 -10.85
C MET A 336 9.53 4.68 -11.33
N LEU A 337 9.24 4.42 -12.59
CA LEU A 337 8.06 4.88 -13.32
C LEU A 337 7.11 3.72 -13.54
N VAL A 338 5.96 3.73 -12.84
CA VAL A 338 5.03 2.59 -12.85
C VAL A 338 3.70 2.97 -13.50
N ALA A 339 3.29 2.19 -14.47
CA ALA A 339 1.97 2.27 -15.15
C ALA A 339 1.58 3.70 -15.60
N GLY A 340 2.55 4.47 -16.11
CA GLY A 340 2.32 5.81 -16.65
C GLY A 340 2.85 5.95 -18.07
N GLN A 341 2.83 7.18 -18.61
CA GLN A 341 3.28 7.49 -19.96
C GLN A 341 3.70 8.95 -20.08
N GLY A 342 4.57 9.25 -21.02
CA GLY A 342 4.99 10.62 -21.29
C GLY A 342 6.05 10.68 -22.38
N ASN A 343 6.68 11.87 -22.53
CA ASN A 343 7.79 12.02 -23.45
C ASN A 343 9.10 11.62 -22.77
N MET A 344 9.65 10.48 -23.17
CA MET A 344 10.85 9.90 -22.56
C MET A 344 12.14 10.50 -23.12
N THR A 345 12.10 11.13 -24.30
CA THR A 345 13.30 11.66 -24.98
C THR A 345 14.09 12.68 -24.16
N PRO A 346 13.46 13.68 -23.51
CA PRO A 346 14.20 14.65 -22.71
C PRO A 346 14.84 14.08 -21.44
N ILE A 347 14.30 13.00 -20.91
CA ILE A 347 14.72 12.41 -19.62
C ILE A 347 15.70 11.24 -19.77
N ALA A 348 16.18 10.99 -21.00
CA ALA A 348 17.03 9.86 -21.33
C ALA A 348 18.31 9.74 -20.47
N LYS A 349 18.83 10.85 -19.95
CA LYS A 349 20.04 10.86 -19.10
C LYS A 349 19.77 10.44 -17.65
N THR A 350 18.52 10.51 -17.18
CA THR A 350 18.17 10.13 -15.81
C THR A 350 18.09 8.61 -15.73
N PRO A 351 18.81 7.98 -14.81
CA PRO A 351 18.63 6.54 -14.56
C PRO A 351 17.20 6.22 -14.20
N MET A 352 16.60 5.18 -14.81
CA MET A 352 15.20 4.86 -14.54
C MET A 352 14.85 3.39 -14.75
N VAL A 353 13.95 2.90 -13.91
CA VAL A 353 13.18 1.69 -14.12
C VAL A 353 11.79 2.08 -14.60
N ILE A 354 11.33 1.47 -15.68
CA ILE A 354 9.98 1.63 -16.22
C ILE A 354 9.27 0.30 -16.15
N PHE A 355 8.09 0.28 -15.54
CA PHE A 355 7.32 -0.94 -15.31
C PHE A 355 5.87 -0.74 -15.76
N VAL A 356 5.43 -1.48 -16.78
CA VAL A 356 4.09 -1.38 -17.37
C VAL A 356 3.52 -2.77 -17.67
N SER A 357 2.25 -2.84 -18.04
CA SER A 357 1.62 -4.08 -18.56
C SER A 357 1.15 -3.86 -20.00
N GLU A 358 1.37 -4.85 -20.85
CA GLU A 358 0.85 -4.86 -22.23
C GLU A 358 -0.69 -4.85 -22.30
N ASP A 359 -1.36 -5.27 -21.22
CA ASP A 359 -2.81 -5.18 -21.07
C ASP A 359 -3.30 -3.76 -20.72
N ASP A 360 -2.42 -2.91 -20.19
CA ASP A 360 -2.68 -1.48 -20.00
C ASP A 360 -2.31 -0.73 -21.30
N SER A 361 -3.23 -0.69 -22.24
CA SER A 361 -2.99 -0.12 -23.57
C SER A 361 -2.57 1.35 -23.55
N ASN A 362 -2.94 2.11 -22.52
CA ASN A 362 -2.56 3.52 -22.40
C ASN A 362 -1.09 3.66 -21.98
N SER A 363 -0.70 3.03 -20.88
CA SER A 363 0.67 3.13 -20.35
C SER A 363 1.65 2.41 -21.28
N TYR A 364 1.36 1.17 -21.69
CA TYR A 364 2.22 0.43 -22.60
C TYR A 364 2.34 1.12 -23.96
N GLY A 365 1.20 1.53 -24.55
CA GLY A 365 1.19 2.24 -25.83
C GLY A 365 1.92 3.58 -25.79
N GLY A 366 1.84 4.30 -24.66
CA GLY A 366 2.61 5.53 -24.48
C GLY A 366 4.10 5.29 -24.31
N MET A 367 4.51 4.25 -23.57
CA MET A 367 5.93 3.91 -23.39
C MET A 367 6.57 3.29 -24.64
N THR A 368 5.78 2.65 -25.50
CA THR A 368 6.26 2.08 -26.79
C THR A 368 6.00 2.96 -27.99
N ASP A 369 5.50 4.19 -27.80
CA ASP A 369 5.32 5.17 -28.86
C ASP A 369 6.66 5.45 -29.58
N PRO A 370 6.74 5.32 -30.92
CA PRO A 370 8.01 5.43 -31.65
C PRO A 370 8.61 6.82 -31.66
N GLU A 371 7.84 7.86 -31.35
CA GLU A 371 8.29 9.26 -31.39
C GLU A 371 8.69 9.79 -30.01
N LYS A 372 8.10 9.28 -28.94
CA LYS A 372 8.28 9.81 -27.57
C LYS A 372 8.43 8.74 -26.48
N GLY A 373 8.24 7.46 -26.81
CA GLY A 373 8.42 6.35 -25.89
C GLY A 373 9.87 5.95 -25.67
N VAL A 374 10.10 4.81 -25.04
CA VAL A 374 11.43 4.33 -24.67
C VAL A 374 12.36 4.16 -25.88
N ALA A 375 11.86 3.68 -27.02
CA ALA A 375 12.65 3.53 -28.23
C ALA A 375 13.15 4.86 -28.81
N SER A 376 12.53 5.98 -28.48
CA SER A 376 12.90 7.32 -28.96
C SER A 376 14.04 8.00 -28.19
N ILE A 377 14.46 7.43 -27.05
CA ILE A 377 15.46 8.05 -26.16
C ILE A 377 16.86 8.12 -26.76
N GLY A 378 17.17 7.30 -27.77
CA GLY A 378 18.41 7.35 -28.52
C GLY A 378 19.66 6.87 -27.76
N ILE A 379 19.50 6.26 -26.60
CA ILE A 379 20.55 5.62 -25.80
C ILE A 379 20.25 4.15 -25.58
N PRO A 380 21.24 3.30 -25.23
CA PRO A 380 21.01 1.92 -24.87
C PRO A 380 20.07 1.79 -23.67
N TYR A 381 19.16 0.83 -23.75
CA TYR A 381 18.31 0.40 -22.63
C TYR A 381 18.19 -1.12 -22.60
N VAL A 382 17.85 -1.66 -21.44
CA VAL A 382 17.56 -3.08 -21.25
C VAL A 382 16.06 -3.26 -21.23
N GLU A 383 15.55 -4.17 -22.07
CA GLU A 383 14.12 -4.51 -22.14
C GLU A 383 13.92 -5.98 -21.76
N LYS A 384 12.92 -6.24 -20.92
CA LYS A 384 12.48 -7.59 -20.57
C LYS A 384 10.97 -7.67 -20.51
N GLN A 385 10.43 -8.71 -21.10
CA GLN A 385 9.05 -9.12 -20.94
C GLN A 385 8.95 -10.06 -19.74
N LEU A 386 7.94 -9.85 -18.90
CA LEU A 386 7.67 -10.60 -17.68
C LEU A 386 6.39 -11.41 -17.84
N ASN A 387 6.44 -12.72 -17.58
CA ASN A 387 5.24 -13.55 -17.56
C ASN A 387 4.77 -13.70 -16.12
N CYS A 388 3.60 -13.12 -15.78
CA CYS A 388 3.03 -13.10 -14.44
C CYS A 388 1.96 -14.19 -14.20
N ALA A 389 1.87 -15.19 -15.06
CA ALA A 389 0.91 -16.27 -14.90
C ALA A 389 1.32 -17.25 -13.78
N TYR A 390 0.40 -17.57 -12.88
CA TYR A 390 0.59 -18.55 -11.81
C TYR A 390 -0.68 -19.36 -11.55
N ASN A 391 -0.55 -20.47 -10.83
CA ASN A 391 -1.66 -21.30 -10.41
C ASN A 391 -2.31 -20.71 -9.16
N TYR A 392 -3.47 -20.09 -9.31
CA TYR A 392 -4.10 -19.32 -8.22
C TYR A 392 -5.01 -20.13 -7.31
N ASP A 393 -5.47 -21.31 -7.74
CA ASP A 393 -6.42 -22.13 -7.00
C ASP A 393 -5.88 -23.49 -6.59
N GLY A 394 -4.65 -23.80 -6.92
CA GLY A 394 -4.05 -25.10 -6.64
C GLY A 394 -4.50 -26.23 -7.56
N GLU A 395 -5.46 -25.97 -8.48
CA GLU A 395 -6.05 -26.98 -9.40
C GLU A 395 -5.46 -26.89 -10.80
N GLY A 396 -4.50 -25.99 -11.02
CA GLY A 396 -3.82 -25.80 -12.31
C GLY A 396 -4.49 -24.75 -13.21
N HIS A 397 -5.46 -23.99 -12.70
CA HIS A 397 -5.97 -22.84 -13.43
C HIS A 397 -4.96 -21.70 -13.32
N THR A 398 -4.63 -21.11 -14.46
CA THR A 398 -3.70 -19.98 -14.49
C THR A 398 -4.41 -18.67 -14.20
N SER A 399 -3.67 -17.79 -13.55
CA SER A 399 -4.10 -16.44 -13.21
C SER A 399 -4.40 -15.55 -14.42
N GLY A 400 -4.14 -15.94 -15.63
CA GLY A 400 -4.30 -15.13 -16.83
C GLY A 400 -5.74 -14.78 -17.24
N LEU A 401 -6.71 -14.93 -16.34
CA LEU A 401 -8.10 -14.53 -16.52
C LEU A 401 -8.35 -13.16 -15.91
N TRP A 402 -8.03 -12.13 -16.64
CA TRP A 402 -8.44 -10.80 -16.22
C TRP A 402 -9.92 -10.55 -16.55
N VAL A 403 -10.70 -10.21 -15.53
CA VAL A 403 -12.09 -9.78 -15.68
C VAL A 403 -12.19 -8.36 -15.14
N ASP A 404 -12.50 -7.44 -16.03
CA ASP A 404 -12.83 -6.07 -15.64
C ASP A 404 -14.22 -6.06 -15.01
N TYR A 405 -14.29 -5.64 -13.75
CA TYR A 405 -15.53 -5.38 -13.05
C TYR A 405 -15.73 -3.87 -12.96
N ASP A 406 -16.93 -3.44 -13.29
CA ASP A 406 -17.30 -2.04 -13.05
C ASP A 406 -17.43 -1.74 -11.55
N ALA A 407 -17.68 -0.47 -11.23
CA ALA A 407 -17.83 -0.01 -9.86
C ALA A 407 -19.01 -0.63 -9.09
N THR A 408 -19.88 -1.37 -9.76
CA THR A 408 -21.00 -2.09 -9.15
C THR A 408 -20.66 -3.53 -8.84
N GLY A 409 -19.49 -4.01 -9.26
CA GLY A 409 -19.07 -5.40 -9.16
C GLY A 409 -19.65 -6.27 -10.30
N GLU A 410 -20.26 -5.66 -11.31
CA GLU A 410 -20.70 -6.36 -12.52
C GLU A 410 -19.56 -6.47 -13.54
N LYS A 411 -19.51 -7.60 -14.23
CA LYS A 411 -18.53 -7.86 -15.28
C LYS A 411 -18.63 -6.80 -16.36
N ASN A 412 -17.55 -6.03 -16.58
CA ASN A 412 -17.51 -5.06 -17.67
C ASN A 412 -17.43 -5.80 -19.02
N PRO A 413 -18.44 -5.70 -19.88
CA PRO A 413 -18.43 -6.39 -21.19
C PRO A 413 -17.37 -5.86 -22.15
N SER A 414 -16.79 -4.69 -21.91
CA SER A 414 -15.68 -4.13 -22.69
C SER A 414 -14.29 -4.55 -22.16
N GLY A 415 -14.23 -5.22 -21.00
CA GLY A 415 -12.99 -5.79 -20.49
C GLY A 415 -12.43 -6.85 -21.42
N ASN A 416 -11.11 -6.86 -21.57
CA ASN A 416 -10.41 -7.73 -22.52
C ASN A 416 -10.57 -9.20 -22.08
N GLN A 417 -11.51 -9.93 -22.71
CA GLN A 417 -11.80 -11.33 -22.40
C GLN A 417 -10.86 -12.31 -23.11
N GLU A 418 -9.94 -11.82 -23.91
CA GLU A 418 -9.05 -12.66 -24.71
C GLU A 418 -7.83 -13.20 -23.95
N GLY A 419 -7.69 -12.82 -22.67
CA GLY A 419 -6.50 -13.12 -21.89
C GLY A 419 -6.44 -14.49 -21.23
N ALA A 420 -7.49 -15.31 -21.29
CA ALA A 420 -7.44 -16.66 -20.74
C ALA A 420 -6.47 -17.52 -21.56
N LYS A 421 -5.19 -17.44 -21.30
CA LYS A 421 -4.30 -18.53 -21.71
C LYS A 421 -4.76 -19.76 -20.94
N ALA A 422 -5.24 -20.73 -21.72
CA ALA A 422 -5.66 -22.02 -21.23
C ALA A 422 -4.62 -22.59 -20.26
N ALA A 423 -5.12 -23.18 -19.19
CA ALA A 423 -4.43 -23.95 -18.19
C ALA A 423 -3.01 -24.38 -18.52
N GLY A 424 -2.03 -24.03 -17.73
CA GLY A 424 -0.66 -24.46 -17.99
C GLY A 424 0.38 -24.07 -16.96
N SER A 425 0.19 -23.04 -16.17
CA SER A 425 1.15 -22.76 -15.12
C SER A 425 0.86 -23.65 -13.91
N GLN A 426 1.87 -24.42 -13.48
CA GLN A 426 1.86 -25.13 -12.19
C GLN A 426 2.55 -24.32 -11.08
N LYS A 427 3.05 -23.14 -11.42
CA LYS A 427 3.82 -22.24 -10.59
C LYS A 427 2.91 -21.60 -9.54
N THR A 428 3.30 -21.66 -8.27
CA THR A 428 2.66 -20.90 -7.19
C THR A 428 2.97 -19.40 -7.32
N LEU A 429 2.28 -18.56 -6.55
CA LEU A 429 2.58 -17.13 -6.48
C LEU A 429 4.01 -16.90 -5.95
N ASP A 430 4.42 -17.64 -4.93
CA ASP A 430 5.78 -17.51 -4.36
C ASP A 430 6.86 -17.89 -5.39
N GLU A 431 6.67 -18.98 -6.14
CA GLU A 431 7.58 -19.37 -7.22
C GLU A 431 7.61 -18.32 -8.34
N LEU A 432 6.47 -17.72 -8.67
CA LEU A 432 6.41 -16.61 -9.60
C LEU A 432 7.21 -15.40 -9.09
N MET A 433 7.04 -15.01 -7.83
CA MET A 433 7.75 -13.85 -7.28
C MET A 433 9.26 -14.04 -7.27
N VAL A 434 9.75 -15.27 -6.98
CA VAL A 434 11.17 -15.61 -7.09
C VAL A 434 11.66 -15.48 -8.54
N GLU A 435 10.92 -15.97 -9.51
CA GLU A 435 11.30 -15.88 -10.93
C GLU A 435 11.32 -14.42 -11.43
N LEU A 436 10.31 -13.61 -11.03
CA LEU A 436 10.27 -12.19 -11.38
C LEU A 436 11.46 -11.43 -10.78
N SER A 437 11.80 -11.72 -9.53
CA SER A 437 12.99 -11.20 -8.85
C SER A 437 14.27 -11.54 -9.62
N ASP A 438 14.46 -12.80 -10.02
CA ASP A 438 15.62 -13.26 -10.80
C ASP A 438 15.71 -12.54 -12.17
N VAL A 439 14.60 -12.41 -12.88
CA VAL A 439 14.57 -11.73 -14.19
C VAL A 439 14.89 -10.24 -14.04
N CYS A 440 14.28 -9.57 -13.06
CA CYS A 440 14.50 -8.15 -12.80
C CYS A 440 15.94 -7.89 -12.33
N SER A 441 16.48 -8.71 -11.42
CA SER A 441 17.88 -8.67 -11.01
C SER A 441 18.83 -8.82 -12.21
N SER A 442 18.54 -9.78 -13.10
CA SER A 442 19.32 -9.97 -14.32
C SER A 442 19.28 -8.76 -15.25
N ALA A 443 18.10 -8.15 -15.40
CA ALA A 443 17.95 -6.92 -16.21
C ALA A 443 18.76 -5.76 -15.64
N CYS A 444 18.69 -5.54 -14.33
CA CYS A 444 19.45 -4.51 -13.64
C CYS A 444 20.96 -4.71 -13.76
N LYS A 445 21.45 -5.94 -13.58
CA LYS A 445 22.87 -6.29 -13.78
C LYS A 445 23.32 -6.11 -15.24
N GLN A 446 22.46 -6.45 -16.19
CA GLN A 446 22.74 -6.22 -17.61
C GLN A 446 22.86 -4.73 -17.89
N ALA A 447 21.96 -3.88 -17.35
CA ALA A 447 22.01 -2.43 -17.51
C ALA A 447 23.36 -1.87 -17.02
N VAL A 448 23.82 -2.28 -15.85
CA VAL A 448 25.14 -1.88 -15.33
C VAL A 448 26.27 -2.32 -16.26
N THR A 449 26.23 -3.57 -16.76
CA THR A 449 27.25 -4.11 -17.65
C THR A 449 27.33 -3.39 -18.99
N ASP A 450 26.17 -3.05 -19.54
CA ASP A 450 26.03 -2.41 -20.86
C ASP A 450 26.17 -0.88 -20.79
N GLY A 451 26.26 -0.30 -19.58
CA GLY A 451 26.24 1.14 -19.35
C GLY A 451 24.90 1.79 -19.73
N ALA A 452 23.82 1.01 -19.62
CA ALA A 452 22.47 1.49 -19.87
C ALA A 452 21.91 2.16 -18.61
N HIS A 453 21.23 3.30 -18.80
CA HIS A 453 20.57 4.03 -17.71
C HIS A 453 19.09 3.71 -17.58
N VAL A 454 18.53 2.94 -18.50
CA VAL A 454 17.10 2.64 -18.54
C VAL A 454 16.88 1.13 -18.56
N VAL A 455 16.04 0.68 -17.62
CA VAL A 455 15.52 -0.70 -17.57
C VAL A 455 14.03 -0.64 -17.85
N PHE A 456 13.59 -1.19 -18.98
CA PHE A 456 12.19 -1.24 -19.40
C PHE A 456 11.63 -2.64 -19.22
N LEU A 457 10.67 -2.78 -18.31
CA LEU A 457 10.01 -4.02 -17.94
C LEU A 457 8.53 -3.94 -18.31
N HIS A 458 8.04 -4.95 -19.01
CA HIS A 458 6.63 -5.00 -19.33
C HIS A 458 6.05 -6.40 -19.12
N ILE A 459 4.87 -6.44 -18.50
CA ILE A 459 4.15 -7.70 -18.25
C ILE A 459 3.52 -8.16 -19.56
N GLU A 460 3.78 -9.42 -19.93
CA GLU A 460 3.23 -10.07 -21.10
C GLU A 460 1.70 -10.04 -21.09
N LYS A 461 1.13 -9.67 -22.22
CA LYS A 461 -0.33 -9.59 -22.41
C LYS A 461 -1.04 -10.89 -22.00
N GLY A 462 -2.09 -10.75 -21.19
CA GLY A 462 -2.93 -11.86 -20.75
C GLY A 462 -2.31 -12.70 -19.62
N THR A 463 -1.21 -12.26 -19.01
CA THR A 463 -0.60 -12.96 -17.87
C THR A 463 -0.80 -12.23 -16.55
N LEU A 464 -1.20 -10.96 -16.59
CA LEU A 464 -1.56 -10.19 -15.40
C LEU A 464 -2.98 -10.57 -14.96
N ASP A 465 -3.13 -10.87 -13.67
CA ASP A 465 -4.40 -11.29 -13.13
C ASP A 465 -4.83 -10.51 -11.89
N SER A 466 -6.13 -10.39 -11.73
CA SER A 466 -6.83 -9.96 -10.53
C SER A 466 -7.57 -11.13 -9.90
N THR A 467 -6.87 -12.11 -9.36
CA THR A 467 -7.51 -13.22 -8.66
C THR A 467 -8.00 -12.86 -7.28
N ASP A 468 -7.54 -11.78 -6.70
CA ASP A 468 -8.08 -11.33 -5.42
C ASP A 468 -9.51 -10.81 -5.61
N LYS A 469 -10.46 -11.75 -5.55
CA LYS A 469 -11.90 -11.48 -5.63
C LYS A 469 -12.41 -10.55 -4.53
N THR A 470 -11.57 -10.25 -3.53
CA THR A 470 -11.88 -9.31 -2.47
C THR A 470 -11.64 -7.86 -2.88
N VAL A 471 -10.94 -7.62 -3.99
CA VAL A 471 -10.72 -6.28 -4.54
C VAL A 471 -11.79 -5.99 -5.58
N GLN A 472 -12.70 -5.11 -5.23
CA GLN A 472 -13.67 -4.57 -6.18
C GLN A 472 -13.02 -3.40 -6.97
N GLY A 473 -13.23 -3.39 -8.27
CA GLY A 473 -12.79 -2.29 -9.15
C GLY A 473 -11.33 -2.31 -9.57
N GLY A 474 -10.59 -3.39 -9.29
CA GLY A 474 -9.24 -3.57 -9.83
C GLY A 474 -9.25 -3.78 -11.35
N ASN A 475 -8.21 -3.31 -12.01
CA ASN A 475 -7.98 -3.49 -13.45
C ASN A 475 -6.48 -3.71 -13.71
N THR A 476 -6.10 -4.03 -14.96
CA THR A 476 -4.70 -4.28 -15.34
C THR A 476 -3.77 -3.11 -15.02
N HIS A 477 -4.28 -1.89 -15.06
CA HIS A 477 -3.53 -0.70 -14.69
C HIS A 477 -3.07 -0.74 -13.23
N ASN A 478 -4.00 -1.02 -12.31
CA ASN A 478 -3.72 -1.06 -10.86
C ASN A 478 -2.92 -2.30 -10.47
N PHE A 479 -3.22 -3.45 -11.08
CA PHE A 479 -2.50 -4.69 -10.78
C PHE A 479 -1.05 -4.65 -11.23
N THR A 480 -0.69 -3.79 -12.19
CA THR A 480 0.71 -3.55 -12.56
C THR A 480 1.53 -3.07 -11.36
N TRP A 481 0.96 -2.21 -10.51
CA TRP A 481 1.66 -1.66 -9.33
C TRP A 481 2.00 -2.75 -8.31
N GLN A 482 1.14 -3.76 -8.19
CA GLN A 482 1.30 -4.89 -7.29
C GLN A 482 2.67 -5.56 -7.49
N TYR A 483 3.03 -5.82 -8.73
CA TYR A 483 4.30 -6.48 -9.04
C TYR A 483 5.47 -5.51 -8.95
N ALA A 484 5.32 -4.32 -9.48
CA ALA A 484 6.40 -3.34 -9.52
C ALA A 484 7.00 -3.06 -8.13
N TYR A 485 6.15 -2.81 -7.14
CA TYR A 485 6.58 -2.50 -5.77
C TYR A 485 6.84 -3.74 -4.89
N ALA A 486 6.59 -4.93 -5.39
CA ALA A 486 6.88 -6.18 -4.68
C ALA A 486 8.24 -6.80 -5.07
N ILE A 487 9.00 -6.17 -5.96
CA ILE A 487 10.31 -6.65 -6.45
C ILE A 487 11.43 -5.77 -5.88
N PRO A 488 12.10 -6.20 -4.79
CA PRO A 488 13.11 -5.40 -4.10
C PRO A 488 14.30 -4.98 -4.99
N GLU A 489 14.69 -5.83 -5.93
CA GLU A 489 15.85 -5.59 -6.81
C GLU A 489 15.70 -4.35 -7.69
N LEU A 490 14.46 -3.97 -8.03
CA LEU A 490 14.20 -2.74 -8.77
C LEU A 490 14.42 -1.51 -7.88
N ILE A 491 13.98 -1.60 -6.63
CA ILE A 491 14.16 -0.55 -5.62
C ILE A 491 15.65 -0.37 -5.31
N GLU A 492 16.37 -1.48 -5.10
CA GLU A 492 17.81 -1.47 -4.85
C GLU A 492 18.59 -0.84 -6.01
N TRP A 493 18.28 -1.23 -7.25
CA TRP A 493 18.94 -0.65 -8.42
C TRP A 493 18.75 0.86 -8.52
N VAL A 494 17.55 1.37 -8.24
CA VAL A 494 17.27 2.82 -8.22
C VAL A 494 18.07 3.51 -7.12
N ARG A 495 18.14 2.94 -5.92
CA ARG A 495 18.89 3.49 -4.78
C ARG A 495 20.41 3.49 -4.93
N ASP A 496 20.93 2.67 -5.82
CA ASP A 496 22.36 2.60 -6.14
C ASP A 496 22.83 3.76 -7.04
N GLN A 497 21.89 4.60 -7.54
CA GLN A 497 22.22 5.76 -8.37
C GLN A 497 22.48 7.00 -7.52
N SER A 498 23.30 7.92 -8.05
CA SER A 498 23.57 9.24 -7.46
C SER A 498 23.76 10.29 -8.54
N LEU A 499 23.47 11.56 -8.22
CA LEU A 499 23.73 12.70 -9.10
C LEU A 499 25.22 12.93 -9.32
#